data_2609d01efe52abc2edf7bbeb541ce3df
#
_entry.id   2609d01efe52abc2edf7bbeb541ce3df
#
_cell.length_a   1.000
_cell.length_b   1.000
_cell.length_c   1.000
_cell.angle_alpha   90.00
_cell.angle_beta   90.00
_cell.angle_gamma   90.00
#
_symmetry.space_group_name_H-M   'P 1'
#
loop_
_entity.id
_entity.type
_entity.pdbx_description
1 polymer ?
#
loop_
_entity_poly.entity_id
_entity_poly.type
_entity_poly.pdbx_seq_one_letter_code
_entity_poly.pdbx_strand_id
1 'polypeptide(L)'
;MSFLTVLMALVAPSVMAGQKPAEEPDTASITPAMVDAGRVVFHSRGTCFACHGAKLEGTQLAPTLIKKDWKDAKGGELKNIFLVVTRGVSGTLMVALPAGISKTDAANAASYIWSVNHRGAKP
;
A
#
# COMPACT_ATOMS: atom_id res chain seq x y z
N MET A 1 62.55 -20.16 5.12
CA MET A 1 61.81 -19.60 3.98
C MET A 1 60.33 -19.89 4.24
N SER A 2 59.59 -18.90 4.81
CA SER A 2 58.18 -19.03 5.14
C SER A 2 57.35 -18.40 4.01
N PHE A 3 56.59 -19.23 3.34
CA PHE A 3 55.59 -18.74 2.35
C PHE A 3 54.33 -18.28 3.07
N LEU A 4 54.12 -16.97 3.05
CA LEU A 4 52.89 -16.34 3.56
C LEU A 4 51.84 -16.42 2.47
N THR A 5 50.87 -17.33 2.61
CA THR A 5 49.75 -17.46 1.68
C THR A 5 48.70 -16.38 2.02
N VAL A 6 48.61 -15.34 1.20
CA VAL A 6 47.58 -14.31 1.31
C VAL A 6 46.30 -14.88 0.74
N LEU A 7 45.33 -15.14 1.62
CA LEU A 7 43.98 -15.55 1.23
C LEU A 7 43.19 -14.30 0.82
N MET A 8 43.02 -14.09 -0.48
CA MET A 8 42.25 -12.97 -1.04
C MET A 8 40.74 -13.34 -0.98
N ALA A 9 40.04 -12.78 -0.01
CA ALA A 9 38.58 -12.94 0.07
C ALA A 9 37.91 -12.17 -1.08
N LEU A 10 37.27 -12.90 -2.00
CA LEU A 10 36.42 -12.33 -3.01
C LEU A 10 35.11 -11.85 -2.33
N VAL A 11 35.03 -10.55 -2.16
CA VAL A 11 33.73 -9.92 -1.80
C VAL A 11 32.88 -9.86 -3.09
N ALA A 12 31.88 -10.73 -3.16
CA ALA A 12 30.91 -10.67 -4.24
C ALA A 12 30.04 -9.40 -4.08
N PRO A 13 29.85 -8.59 -5.14
CA PRO A 13 28.93 -7.47 -5.06
C PRO A 13 27.50 -8.01 -4.91
N SER A 14 26.86 -7.67 -3.79
CA SER A 14 25.43 -7.88 -3.63
C SER A 14 24.72 -7.04 -4.69
N VAL A 15 24.21 -7.69 -5.72
CA VAL A 15 23.34 -7.08 -6.71
C VAL A 15 22.06 -6.72 -5.95
N MET A 16 21.89 -5.44 -5.62
CA MET A 16 20.59 -4.91 -5.24
C MET A 16 19.68 -5.13 -6.45
N ALA A 17 18.77 -6.12 -6.34
CA ALA A 17 17.71 -6.29 -7.29
C ALA A 17 16.95 -4.97 -7.36
N GLY A 18 17.03 -4.28 -8.51
CA GLY A 18 16.35 -3.02 -8.73
C GLY A 18 14.87 -3.20 -8.43
N GLN A 19 14.37 -2.50 -7.40
CA GLN A 19 12.95 -2.46 -7.13
C GLN A 19 12.31 -1.76 -8.33
N LYS A 20 11.52 -2.53 -9.08
CA LYS A 20 10.67 -1.97 -10.15
C LYS A 20 9.87 -0.80 -9.54
N PRO A 21 9.79 0.35 -10.23
CA PRO A 21 8.96 1.45 -9.73
C PRO A 21 7.59 0.93 -9.36
N ALA A 22 7.01 1.43 -8.25
CA ALA A 22 5.69 1.02 -7.78
C ALA A 22 4.67 1.27 -8.89
N GLU A 23 4.39 0.22 -9.65
CA GLU A 23 3.45 0.19 -10.73
C GLU A 23 2.03 0.14 -10.14
N GLU A 24 1.08 0.64 -10.89
CA GLU A 24 -0.33 0.52 -10.58
C GLU A 24 -0.68 -0.94 -10.26
N PRO A 25 -1.28 -1.23 -9.08
CA PRO A 25 -1.51 -2.61 -8.68
C PRO A 25 -2.54 -3.30 -9.58
N ASP A 26 -2.28 -4.56 -9.90
CA ASP A 26 -3.21 -5.44 -10.59
C ASP A 26 -3.80 -6.44 -9.59
N THR A 27 -5.10 -6.71 -9.71
CA THR A 27 -5.81 -7.66 -8.84
C THR A 27 -5.21 -9.07 -8.88
N ALA A 28 -4.67 -9.50 -10.02
CA ALA A 28 -4.00 -10.78 -10.16
C ALA A 28 -2.65 -10.85 -9.42
N SER A 29 -2.02 -9.70 -9.17
CA SER A 29 -0.73 -9.61 -8.48
C SER A 29 -0.84 -9.44 -6.96
N ILE A 30 -2.05 -9.27 -6.41
CA ILE A 30 -2.25 -9.12 -4.97
C ILE A 30 -1.87 -10.39 -4.24
N THR A 31 -0.86 -10.28 -3.38
CA THR A 31 -0.42 -11.35 -2.47
C THR A 31 -0.93 -11.14 -1.05
N PRO A 32 -1.01 -12.18 -0.22
CA PRO A 32 -1.30 -12.03 1.21
C PRO A 32 -0.35 -11.05 1.91
N ALA A 33 0.92 -11.06 1.55
CA ALA A 33 1.92 -10.13 2.11
C ALA A 33 1.60 -8.66 1.77
N MET A 34 1.09 -8.37 0.57
CA MET A 34 0.65 -7.02 0.21
C MET A 34 -0.56 -6.58 1.02
N VAL A 35 -1.52 -7.48 1.26
CA VAL A 35 -2.70 -7.21 2.08
C VAL A 35 -2.31 -6.92 3.53
N ASP A 36 -1.41 -7.72 4.11
CA ASP A 36 -0.92 -7.52 5.48
C ASP A 36 -0.10 -6.21 5.59
N ALA A 37 0.78 -5.93 4.65
CA ALA A 37 1.50 -4.66 4.58
C ALA A 37 0.53 -3.47 4.44
N GLY A 38 -0.50 -3.60 3.64
CA GLY A 38 -1.54 -2.59 3.47
C GLY A 38 -2.34 -2.33 4.74
N ARG A 39 -2.66 -3.40 5.50
CA ARG A 39 -3.29 -3.27 6.82
C ARG A 39 -2.39 -2.48 7.78
N VAL A 40 -1.09 -2.76 7.80
CA VAL A 40 -0.13 -2.01 8.62
C VAL A 40 -0.07 -0.55 8.19
N VAL A 41 -0.01 -0.25 6.90
CA VAL A 41 -0.06 1.14 6.40
C VAL A 41 -1.33 1.84 6.86
N PHE A 42 -2.48 1.20 6.69
CA PHE A 42 -3.79 1.76 7.03
C PHE A 42 -3.89 2.13 8.52
N HIS A 43 -3.43 1.25 9.41
CA HIS A 43 -3.59 1.39 10.87
C HIS A 43 -2.41 2.07 11.56
N SER A 44 -1.34 2.44 10.84
CA SER A 44 -0.16 3.07 11.44
C SER A 44 0.32 4.26 10.62
N ARG A 45 1.41 4.11 9.86
CA ARG A 45 2.11 5.21 9.21
C ARG A 45 1.30 5.99 8.16
N GLY A 46 0.31 5.36 7.55
CA GLY A 46 -0.61 6.03 6.60
C GLY A 46 -1.71 6.83 7.28
N THR A 47 -1.97 6.58 8.56
CA THR A 47 -3.00 7.23 9.39
C THR A 47 -4.42 7.19 8.80
N CYS A 48 -4.69 6.29 7.87
CA CYS A 48 -5.97 6.18 7.18
C CYS A 48 -7.13 5.95 8.16
N PHE A 49 -6.89 5.11 9.18
CA PHE A 49 -7.87 4.79 10.23
C PHE A 49 -8.37 6.02 10.99
N ALA A 50 -7.58 7.08 11.10
CA ALA A 50 -7.96 8.28 11.85
C ALA A 50 -9.16 8.98 11.24
N CYS A 51 -9.32 8.89 9.92
CA CYS A 51 -10.46 9.47 9.21
C CYS A 51 -11.48 8.40 8.77
N HIS A 52 -11.01 7.24 8.28
CA HIS A 52 -11.87 6.20 7.74
C HIS A 52 -12.35 5.15 8.76
N GLY A 53 -11.94 5.27 10.03
CA GLY A 53 -12.27 4.32 11.08
C GLY A 53 -11.37 3.09 11.10
N ALA A 54 -11.19 2.49 12.29
CA ALA A 54 -10.29 1.35 12.48
C ALA A 54 -10.76 0.07 11.77
N LYS A 55 -12.05 -0.01 11.46
CA LYS A 55 -12.67 -1.12 10.72
C LYS A 55 -13.14 -0.69 9.32
N LEU A 56 -12.59 0.37 8.78
CA LEU A 56 -12.97 0.96 7.48
C LEU A 56 -14.43 1.46 7.45
N GLU A 57 -15.06 1.62 8.61
CA GLU A 57 -16.47 1.95 8.76
C GLU A 57 -16.82 3.40 8.39
N GLY A 58 -15.80 4.25 8.30
CA GLY A 58 -15.98 5.69 8.10
C GLY A 58 -16.23 6.46 9.41
N THR A 59 -16.17 7.77 9.31
CA THR A 59 -16.43 8.72 10.39
C THR A 59 -17.09 9.98 9.81
N GLN A 60 -17.27 11.01 10.62
CA GLN A 60 -17.72 12.32 10.10
C GLN A 60 -16.69 13.00 9.19
N LEU A 61 -15.41 12.57 9.25
CA LEU A 61 -14.31 13.15 8.46
C LEU A 61 -14.16 12.51 7.09
N ALA A 62 -14.51 11.22 6.96
CA ALA A 62 -14.30 10.47 5.75
C ALA A 62 -15.33 9.32 5.60
N PRO A 63 -15.68 8.94 4.36
CA PRO A 63 -16.66 7.90 4.12
C PRO A 63 -16.16 6.52 4.55
N THR A 64 -17.13 5.61 4.75
CA THR A 64 -16.82 4.17 4.87
C THR A 64 -16.08 3.67 3.63
N LEU A 65 -15.15 2.77 3.82
CA LEU A 65 -14.46 2.05 2.76
C LEU A 65 -14.94 0.60 2.60
N ILE A 66 -16.00 0.24 3.34
CA ILE A 66 -16.75 -1.01 3.17
C ILE A 66 -18.09 -0.62 2.55
N LYS A 67 -18.15 -0.61 1.21
CA LYS A 67 -19.34 -0.13 0.52
C LYS A 67 -19.49 -0.69 -0.88
N LYS A 68 -20.70 -0.59 -1.40
CA LYS A 68 -21.05 -0.96 -2.78
C LYS A 68 -20.92 0.24 -3.73
N ASP A 69 -21.21 1.44 -3.22
CA ASP A 69 -21.25 2.67 -4.03
C ASP A 69 -20.03 3.53 -3.75
N TRP A 70 -19.10 3.54 -4.70
CA TRP A 70 -17.87 4.31 -4.65
C TRP A 70 -18.04 5.61 -5.44
N LYS A 71 -17.96 6.76 -4.77
CA LYS A 71 -18.04 8.07 -5.43
C LYS A 71 -16.77 8.40 -6.21
N ASP A 72 -15.63 8.41 -5.54
CA ASP A 72 -14.36 8.88 -6.10
C ASP A 72 -13.50 7.74 -6.66
N ALA A 73 -13.54 6.58 -6.00
CA ALA A 73 -12.90 5.36 -6.51
C ALA A 73 -13.92 4.52 -7.31
N LYS A 74 -14.33 5.00 -8.46
CA LYS A 74 -15.40 4.44 -9.30
C LYS A 74 -15.44 2.92 -9.32
N GLY A 75 -16.56 2.34 -8.90
CA GLY A 75 -16.77 0.90 -8.84
C GLY A 75 -15.97 0.17 -7.75
N GLY A 76 -15.16 0.86 -6.96
CA GLY A 76 -14.28 0.24 -5.97
C GLY A 76 -13.21 -0.66 -6.59
N GLU A 77 -12.87 -0.42 -7.84
CA GLU A 77 -11.79 -1.14 -8.51
C GLU A 77 -10.43 -0.78 -7.89
N LEU A 78 -9.53 -1.76 -7.82
CA LEU A 78 -8.22 -1.62 -7.21
C LEU A 78 -7.45 -0.41 -7.75
N LYS A 79 -7.42 -0.26 -9.07
CA LYS A 79 -6.81 0.88 -9.76
C LYS A 79 -7.35 2.21 -9.27
N ASN A 80 -8.67 2.32 -9.16
CA ASN A 80 -9.33 3.57 -8.77
C ASN A 80 -9.10 3.89 -7.29
N ILE A 81 -9.09 2.88 -6.42
CA ILE A 81 -8.69 3.05 -5.01
C ILE A 81 -7.24 3.55 -4.93
N PHE A 82 -6.32 2.91 -5.67
CA PHE A 82 -4.92 3.34 -5.73
C PHE A 82 -4.77 4.80 -6.21
N LEU A 83 -5.53 5.18 -7.24
CA LEU A 83 -5.49 6.55 -7.75
C LEU A 83 -6.00 7.57 -6.73
N VAL A 84 -7.04 7.26 -5.97
CA VAL A 84 -7.52 8.12 -4.87
C VAL A 84 -6.44 8.28 -3.80
N VAL A 85 -5.78 7.21 -3.41
CA VAL A 85 -4.70 7.29 -2.39
C VAL A 85 -3.49 8.09 -2.90
N THR A 86 -3.13 7.94 -4.18
CA THR A 86 -1.95 8.59 -4.74
C THR A 86 -2.18 10.03 -5.18
N ARG A 87 -3.40 10.40 -5.56
CA ARG A 87 -3.75 11.73 -6.10
C ARG A 87 -4.56 12.58 -5.13
N GLY A 88 -5.19 11.96 -4.12
CA GLY A 88 -6.17 12.61 -3.27
C GLY A 88 -7.47 12.92 -4.00
N VAL A 89 -8.36 13.63 -3.31
CA VAL A 89 -9.64 14.10 -3.86
C VAL A 89 -9.71 15.61 -3.66
N SER A 90 -9.70 16.36 -4.74
CA SER A 90 -9.74 17.83 -4.72
C SER A 90 -10.92 18.37 -3.90
N GLY A 91 -10.66 19.39 -3.09
CA GLY A 91 -11.69 20.03 -2.26
C GLY A 91 -12.11 19.23 -1.04
N THR A 92 -11.39 18.16 -0.68
CA THR A 92 -11.64 17.33 0.49
C THR A 92 -10.39 17.20 1.38
N LEU A 93 -10.58 16.57 2.55
CA LEU A 93 -9.47 16.23 3.45
C LEU A 93 -8.62 15.05 2.94
N MET A 94 -9.08 14.31 1.92
CA MET A 94 -8.32 13.21 1.33
C MET A 94 -7.21 13.78 0.45
N VAL A 95 -6.04 13.93 1.07
CA VAL A 95 -4.82 14.41 0.40
C VAL A 95 -4.10 13.28 -0.33
N ALA A 96 -3.25 13.64 -1.29
CA ALA A 96 -2.38 12.71 -1.99
C ALA A 96 -1.33 12.12 -1.04
N LEU A 97 -1.12 10.82 -1.10
CA LEU A 97 -0.13 10.10 -0.28
C LEU A 97 -0.17 10.54 1.19
N PRO A 98 -1.28 10.27 1.91
CA PRO A 98 -1.49 10.74 3.27
C PRO A 98 -0.30 10.42 4.19
N ALA A 99 0.07 11.35 5.07
CA ALA A 99 1.21 11.20 5.98
C ALA A 99 2.56 10.93 5.28
N GLY A 100 2.68 11.23 3.99
CA GLY A 100 3.92 11.05 3.24
C GLY A 100 4.28 9.60 2.91
N ILE A 101 3.31 8.70 2.88
CA ILE A 101 3.53 7.31 2.48
C ILE A 101 4.06 7.21 1.05
N SER A 102 4.78 6.13 0.76
CA SER A 102 5.30 5.86 -0.58
C SER A 102 4.19 5.37 -1.53
N LYS A 103 4.44 5.37 -2.83
CA LYS A 103 3.55 4.74 -3.82
C LYS A 103 3.39 3.23 -3.59
N THR A 104 4.44 2.57 -3.11
CA THR A 104 4.37 1.15 -2.71
C THR A 104 3.42 0.97 -1.54
N ASP A 105 3.50 1.82 -0.52
CA ASP A 105 2.55 1.81 0.60
C ASP A 105 1.12 2.07 0.12
N ALA A 106 0.94 3.00 -0.81
CA ALA A 106 -0.36 3.27 -1.41
C ALA A 106 -0.93 2.06 -2.17
N ALA A 107 -0.09 1.35 -2.92
CA ALA A 107 -0.48 0.11 -3.61
C ALA A 107 -0.87 -0.99 -2.62
N ASN A 108 -0.12 -1.15 -1.54
CA ASN A 108 -0.43 -2.11 -0.48
C ASN A 108 -1.73 -1.74 0.25
N ALA A 109 -1.91 -0.47 0.61
CA ALA A 109 -3.14 0.01 1.25
C ALA A 109 -4.37 -0.18 0.34
N ALA A 110 -4.25 0.13 -0.94
CA ALA A 110 -5.32 -0.12 -1.92
C ALA A 110 -5.64 -1.62 -2.04
N SER A 111 -4.63 -2.47 -2.07
CA SER A 111 -4.79 -3.93 -2.10
C SER A 111 -5.50 -4.47 -0.86
N TYR A 112 -5.18 -3.93 0.33
CA TYR A 112 -5.87 -4.25 1.57
C TYR A 112 -7.34 -3.84 1.52
N ILE A 113 -7.65 -2.58 1.19
CA ILE A 113 -9.02 -2.07 1.11
C ILE A 113 -9.84 -2.86 0.08
N TRP A 114 -9.26 -3.12 -1.09
CA TRP A 114 -9.91 -3.92 -2.13
C TRP A 114 -10.19 -5.35 -1.66
N SER A 115 -9.23 -5.99 -0.98
CA SER A 115 -9.37 -7.36 -0.48
C SER A 115 -10.41 -7.49 0.63
N VAL A 116 -10.58 -6.48 1.47
CA VAL A 116 -11.68 -6.44 2.45
C VAL A 116 -13.03 -6.49 1.74
N ASN A 117 -13.18 -5.78 0.64
CA ASN A 117 -14.44 -5.69 -0.11
C ASN A 117 -14.70 -6.90 -1.04
N HIS A 118 -13.67 -7.61 -1.50
CA HIS A 118 -13.82 -8.61 -2.57
C HIS A 118 -13.33 -10.01 -2.19
N ARG A 119 -12.45 -10.14 -1.20
CA ARG A 119 -11.83 -11.42 -0.83
C ARG A 119 -12.06 -11.82 0.63
N GLY A 120 -12.87 -11.07 1.37
CA GLY A 120 -13.15 -11.36 2.78
C GLY A 120 -11.96 -11.15 3.71
N ALA A 121 -10.97 -10.33 3.31
CA ALA A 121 -9.93 -9.91 4.23
C ALA A 121 -10.55 -9.17 5.42
N LYS A 122 -10.03 -9.40 6.62
CA LYS A 122 -10.56 -8.72 7.81
C LYS A 122 -10.13 -7.26 7.82
N PRO A 123 -11.04 -6.35 8.18
CA PRO A 123 -10.71 -4.95 8.39
C PRO A 123 -9.71 -4.74 9.51
#